data_590ee82023996d48519def14fc34b960
#
_entry.id   590ee82023996d48519def14fc34b960
#
_cell.length_a   1.000
_cell.length_b   1.000
_cell.length_c   1.000
_cell.angle_alpha   90.00
_cell.angle_beta   90.00
_cell.angle_gamma   90.00
#
_symmetry.space_group_name_H-M   'P 1'
#
loop_
_entity.id
_entity.type
_entity.pdbx_description
1 polymer ?
#
loop_
_entity_poly.entity_id
_entity_poly.type
_entity_poly.pdbx_seq_one_letter_code
_entity_poly.pdbx_strand_id
1 'polypeptide(L)'
;MKIESLAPSAQPDGPLVCTLETGERLKVPTFLAADLNLYAGRELSEDELSALRAAIARARTRQRAVRILSSTAISRAALEKRLTDKGAVPEDAQDTVQWLDELHLLDDAA
;
A
#
# COMPACT_ATOMS: atom_id res chain seq x y z
N MET A 1 -3.91 4.37 -20.39
CA MET A 1 -5.06 4.16 -19.46
C MET A 1 -5.41 5.47 -18.80
N LYS A 2 -6.59 5.98 -19.10
CA LYS A 2 -7.03 7.28 -18.58
C LYS A 2 -7.72 7.13 -17.23
N ILE A 3 -7.42 8.05 -16.30
CA ILE A 3 -8.15 8.14 -15.05
C ILE A 3 -9.46 8.90 -15.30
N GLU A 4 -10.59 8.22 -15.13
CA GLU A 4 -11.90 8.86 -15.31
C GLU A 4 -12.26 9.74 -14.12
N SER A 5 -12.02 9.24 -12.91
CA SER A 5 -12.34 10.00 -11.71
C SER A 5 -11.40 9.64 -10.58
N LEU A 6 -11.25 10.59 -9.67
CA LEU A 6 -10.49 10.41 -8.43
C LEU A 6 -11.30 11.09 -7.34
N ALA A 7 -11.91 10.30 -6.47
CA ALA A 7 -12.87 10.80 -5.48
C ALA A 7 -12.62 10.19 -4.11
N PRO A 8 -12.98 10.90 -3.03
CA PRO A 8 -12.90 10.34 -1.68
C PRO A 8 -13.77 9.08 -1.56
N SER A 9 -13.28 8.11 -0.77
CA SER A 9 -14.08 6.94 -0.42
C SER A 9 -15.17 7.33 0.59
N ALA A 10 -16.05 6.37 0.93
CA ALA A 10 -17.10 6.60 1.90
C ALA A 10 -16.57 6.88 3.32
N GLN A 11 -15.33 6.51 3.61
CA GLN A 11 -14.70 6.74 4.91
C GLN A 11 -13.98 8.09 4.90
N PRO A 12 -14.19 8.96 5.91
CA PRO A 12 -13.60 10.31 5.93
C PRO A 12 -12.08 10.33 5.82
N ASP A 13 -11.40 9.38 6.47
CA ASP A 13 -9.94 9.25 6.44
C ASP A 13 -9.48 8.09 5.56
N GLY A 14 -10.35 7.61 4.69
CA GLY A 14 -10.07 6.47 3.84
C GLY A 14 -9.29 6.84 2.59
N PRO A 15 -8.93 5.84 1.79
CA PRO A 15 -8.24 6.06 0.54
C PRO A 15 -9.14 6.76 -0.48
N LEU A 16 -8.51 7.34 -1.50
CA LEU A 16 -9.24 7.82 -2.67
C LEU A 16 -9.59 6.66 -3.59
N VAL A 17 -10.72 6.75 -4.27
CA VAL A 17 -11.11 5.77 -5.29
C VAL A 17 -10.74 6.34 -6.66
N CYS A 18 -9.80 5.69 -7.30
CA CYS A 18 -9.37 6.01 -8.65
C CYS A 18 -10.09 5.09 -9.63
N THR A 19 -10.99 5.66 -10.44
CA THR A 19 -11.71 4.89 -11.45
C THR A 19 -11.01 5.07 -12.79
N LEU A 20 -10.63 3.95 -13.41
CA LEU A 20 -9.99 3.93 -14.72
C LEU A 20 -11.05 3.87 -15.82
N GLU A 21 -10.66 4.19 -17.04
CA GLU A 21 -11.57 4.18 -18.19
C GLU A 21 -12.23 2.83 -18.45
N THR A 22 -11.62 1.75 -17.98
CA THR A 22 -12.17 0.38 -18.08
C THR A 22 -13.26 0.10 -17.04
N GLY A 23 -13.50 1.02 -16.11
CA GLY A 23 -14.38 0.80 -14.98
C GLY A 23 -13.69 0.21 -13.75
N GLU A 24 -12.45 -0.19 -13.87
CA GLU A 24 -11.69 -0.69 -12.71
C GLU A 24 -11.50 0.40 -11.69
N ARG A 25 -11.66 0.05 -10.42
CA ARG A 25 -11.50 0.97 -9.29
C ARG A 25 -10.31 0.56 -8.45
N LEU A 26 -9.41 1.51 -8.21
CA LEU A 26 -8.24 1.32 -7.37
C LEU A 26 -8.38 2.17 -6.12
N LYS A 27 -8.12 1.57 -4.96
CA LYS A 27 -8.09 2.32 -3.69
C LYS A 27 -6.68 2.84 -3.50
N VAL A 28 -6.50 4.15 -3.61
CA VAL A 28 -5.19 4.79 -3.57
C VAL A 28 -5.08 5.61 -2.29
N PRO A 29 -4.09 5.35 -1.43
CA PRO A 29 -3.84 6.20 -0.29
C PRO A 29 -3.67 7.66 -0.72
N THR A 30 -4.18 8.59 0.08
CA THR A 30 -4.16 10.02 -0.26
C THR A 30 -2.74 10.52 -0.52
N PHE A 31 -1.77 10.12 0.33
CA PHE A 31 -0.38 10.53 0.16
C PHE A 31 0.20 10.03 -1.17
N LEU A 32 -0.19 8.83 -1.59
CA LEU A 32 0.31 8.24 -2.83
C LEU A 32 -0.27 8.94 -4.06
N ALA A 33 -1.53 9.34 -4.00
CA ALA A 33 -2.14 10.12 -5.07
C ALA A 33 -1.43 11.46 -5.25
N ALA A 34 -1.05 12.10 -4.15
CA ALA A 34 -0.29 13.34 -4.18
C ALA A 34 1.12 13.13 -4.74
N ASP A 35 1.82 12.11 -4.27
CA ASP A 35 3.19 11.80 -4.70
C ASP A 35 3.26 11.46 -6.19
N LEU A 36 2.29 10.74 -6.69
CA LEU A 36 2.23 10.34 -8.10
C LEU A 36 1.49 11.33 -8.97
N ASN A 37 1.03 12.44 -8.39
CA ASN A 37 0.36 13.51 -9.11
C ASN A 37 -0.85 13.00 -9.90
N LEU A 38 -1.70 12.20 -9.25
CA LEU A 38 -2.89 11.65 -9.86
C LEU A 38 -4.04 12.66 -9.87
N TYR A 39 -4.78 12.71 -10.97
CA TYR A 39 -5.96 13.57 -11.10
C TYR A 39 -6.90 13.02 -12.18
N ALA A 40 -8.15 13.40 -12.12
CA ALA A 40 -9.12 13.01 -13.12
C ALA A 40 -8.72 13.57 -14.49
N GLY A 41 -8.73 12.70 -15.48
CA GLY A 41 -8.33 13.05 -16.84
C GLY A 41 -6.87 12.77 -17.19
N ARG A 42 -6.04 12.42 -16.19
CA ARG A 42 -4.64 12.09 -16.45
C ARG A 42 -4.55 10.78 -17.24
N GLU A 43 -3.69 10.77 -18.26
CA GLU A 43 -3.37 9.56 -19.02
C GLU A 43 -2.17 8.88 -18.39
N LEU A 44 -2.28 7.58 -18.10
CA LEU A 44 -1.18 6.77 -17.57
C LEU A 44 -0.68 5.84 -18.66
N SER A 45 0.65 5.76 -18.81
CA SER A 45 1.26 4.73 -19.64
C SER A 45 1.12 3.36 -18.95
N GLU A 46 1.40 2.29 -19.67
CA GLU A 46 1.40 0.94 -19.09
C GLU A 46 2.41 0.84 -17.94
N ASP A 47 3.59 1.44 -18.10
CA ASP A 47 4.61 1.44 -17.06
C ASP A 47 4.16 2.25 -15.84
N GLU A 48 3.53 3.39 -16.05
CA GLU A 48 2.99 4.20 -14.96
C GLU A 48 1.87 3.47 -14.21
N LEU A 49 0.99 2.79 -14.92
CA LEU A 49 -0.08 2.01 -14.32
C LEU A 49 0.47 0.84 -13.51
N SER A 50 1.47 0.15 -14.05
CA SER A 50 2.15 -0.96 -13.35
C SER A 50 2.83 -0.45 -12.08
N ALA A 51 3.52 0.68 -12.15
CA ALA A 51 4.15 1.31 -11.00
C ALA A 51 3.12 1.73 -9.94
N LEU A 52 1.98 2.24 -10.38
CA LEU A 52 0.88 2.61 -9.47
C LEU A 52 0.35 1.38 -8.73
N ARG A 53 0.10 0.28 -9.43
CA ARG A 53 -0.38 -0.96 -8.81
C ARG A 53 0.62 -1.49 -7.78
N ALA A 54 1.92 -1.47 -8.13
CA ALA A 54 2.98 -1.91 -7.22
C ALA A 54 3.06 -1.02 -5.98
N ALA A 55 2.94 0.30 -6.16
CA ALA A 55 2.95 1.25 -5.04
C ALA A 55 1.75 1.06 -4.11
N ILE A 56 0.57 0.80 -4.66
CA ILE A 56 -0.64 0.51 -3.87
C ILE A 56 -0.45 -0.77 -3.06
N ALA A 57 0.10 -1.83 -3.67
CA ALA A 57 0.35 -3.10 -2.99
C ALA A 57 1.32 -2.92 -1.83
N ARG A 58 2.41 -2.16 -2.05
CA ARG A 58 3.40 -1.87 -1.01
C ARG A 58 2.79 -1.07 0.14
N ALA A 59 2.00 -0.05 -0.15
CA ALA A 59 1.33 0.76 0.86
C ALA A 59 0.36 -0.10 1.68
N ARG A 60 -0.38 -0.99 1.04
CA ARG A 60 -1.29 -1.92 1.71
C ARG A 60 -0.56 -2.86 2.65
N THR A 61 0.61 -3.36 2.23
CA THR A 61 1.45 -4.22 3.06
C THR A 61 1.93 -3.48 4.30
N ARG A 62 2.38 -2.23 4.16
CA ARG A 62 2.80 -1.40 5.29
C ARG A 62 1.65 -1.13 6.26
N GLN A 63 0.48 -0.81 5.77
CA GLN A 63 -0.71 -0.59 6.61
C GLN A 63 -1.08 -1.85 7.40
N ARG A 64 -1.01 -3.00 6.75
CA ARG A 64 -1.30 -4.28 7.40
C ARG A 64 -0.29 -4.57 8.50
N ALA A 65 1.00 -4.32 8.25
CA ALA A 65 2.06 -4.51 9.24
C ALA A 65 1.83 -3.63 10.47
N VAL A 66 1.52 -2.36 10.27
CA VAL A 66 1.23 -1.43 11.37
C VAL A 66 0.03 -1.92 12.18
N ARG A 67 -1.00 -2.40 11.51
CA ARG A 67 -2.19 -2.95 12.18
C ARG A 67 -1.84 -4.16 13.03
N ILE A 68 -1.00 -5.06 12.53
CA ILE A 68 -0.52 -6.22 13.29
C ILE A 68 0.24 -5.76 14.54
N LEU A 69 1.15 -4.81 14.39
CA LEU A 69 1.94 -4.30 15.49
C LEU A 69 1.10 -3.60 16.55
N SER A 70 -0.02 -3.00 16.17
CA SER A 70 -0.89 -2.30 17.14
C SER A 70 -1.61 -3.26 18.08
N SER A 71 -1.68 -4.55 17.73
CA SER A 71 -2.39 -5.55 18.52
C SER A 71 -1.49 -6.61 19.13
N THR A 72 -0.24 -6.74 18.69
CA THR A 72 0.64 -7.79 19.20
C THR A 72 2.12 -7.42 18.98
N ALA A 73 2.97 -7.83 19.93
CA ALA A 73 4.42 -7.80 19.74
C ALA A 73 4.78 -8.98 18.83
N ILE A 74 5.65 -8.74 17.86
CA ILE A 74 5.99 -9.75 16.87
C ILE A 74 7.44 -9.59 16.41
N SER A 75 8.12 -10.71 16.18
CA SER A 75 9.48 -10.71 15.67
C SER A 75 9.52 -10.43 14.16
N ARG A 76 10.72 -10.09 13.66
CA ARG A 76 10.92 -9.84 12.23
C ARG A 76 10.46 -11.03 11.37
N ALA A 77 10.94 -12.23 11.71
CA ALA A 77 10.62 -13.43 10.93
C ALA A 77 9.13 -13.75 10.94
N ALA A 78 8.49 -13.61 12.10
CA ALA A 78 7.06 -13.88 12.24
C ALA A 78 6.22 -12.87 11.46
N LEU A 79 6.60 -11.60 11.48
CA LEU A 79 5.89 -10.55 10.74
C LEU A 79 6.04 -10.78 9.23
N GLU A 80 7.25 -11.06 8.75
CA GLU A 80 7.48 -11.34 7.34
C GLU A 80 6.61 -12.50 6.86
N LYS A 81 6.56 -13.57 7.64
CA LYS A 81 5.72 -14.73 7.32
C LYS A 81 4.24 -14.36 7.28
N ARG A 82 3.76 -13.60 8.26
CA ARG A 82 2.34 -13.19 8.30
C ARG A 82 1.97 -12.33 7.10
N LEU A 83 2.85 -11.42 6.69
CA LEU A 83 2.61 -10.57 5.54
C LEU A 83 2.53 -11.38 4.25
N THR A 84 3.45 -12.33 4.05
CA THR A 84 3.43 -13.19 2.87
C THR A 84 2.24 -14.14 2.88
N ASP A 85 1.86 -14.67 4.02
CA ASP A 85 0.66 -15.50 4.16
C ASP A 85 -0.62 -14.75 3.82
N LYS A 86 -0.60 -13.44 3.99
CA LYS A 86 -1.73 -12.55 3.64
C LYS A 86 -1.68 -12.04 2.20
N GLY A 87 -0.75 -12.53 1.41
CA GLY A 87 -0.68 -12.22 -0.01
C GLY A 87 0.36 -11.17 -0.42
N ALA A 88 1.15 -10.65 0.51
CA ALA A 88 2.22 -9.73 0.16
C ALA A 88 3.29 -10.46 -0.65
N VAL A 89 3.85 -9.78 -1.67
CA VAL A 89 5.01 -10.34 -2.35
C VAL A 89 6.21 -10.31 -1.40
N PRO A 90 7.13 -11.28 -1.51
CA PRO A 90 8.26 -11.37 -0.57
C PRO A 90 9.08 -10.09 -0.46
N GLU A 91 9.33 -9.39 -1.56
CA GLU A 91 10.06 -8.12 -1.55
C GLU A 91 9.38 -7.07 -0.69
N ASP A 92 8.07 -6.93 -0.83
CA ASP A 92 7.30 -5.95 -0.05
C ASP A 92 7.29 -6.30 1.43
N ALA A 93 7.19 -7.59 1.75
CA ALA A 93 7.24 -8.05 3.14
C ALA A 93 8.61 -7.76 3.76
N GLN A 94 9.69 -8.03 3.04
CA GLN A 94 11.06 -7.77 3.50
C GLN A 94 11.31 -6.28 3.68
N ASP A 95 10.92 -5.47 2.71
CA ASP A 95 11.07 -4.01 2.78
C ASP A 95 10.30 -3.42 3.96
N THR A 96 9.08 -3.91 4.19
CA THR A 96 8.25 -3.45 5.29
C THR A 96 8.87 -3.81 6.63
N VAL A 97 9.36 -5.04 6.77
CA VAL A 97 10.03 -5.49 8.00
C VAL A 97 11.30 -4.67 8.26
N GLN A 98 12.09 -4.42 7.23
CA GLN A 98 13.29 -3.60 7.34
C GLN A 98 12.95 -2.17 7.77
N TRP A 99 11.93 -1.58 7.18
CA TRP A 99 11.46 -0.24 7.54
C TRP A 99 11.06 -0.16 9.01
N LEU A 100 10.29 -1.15 9.50
CA LEU A 100 9.85 -1.17 10.89
C LEU A 100 11.01 -1.44 11.86
N ASP A 101 11.97 -2.25 11.45
CA ASP A 101 13.17 -2.51 12.23
C ASP A 101 14.01 -1.23 12.41
N GLU A 102 14.14 -0.45 11.34
CA GLU A 102 14.83 0.85 11.42
C GLU A 102 14.15 1.82 12.36
N LEU A 103 12.83 1.70 12.51
CA LEU A 103 12.03 2.50 13.45
C LEU A 103 12.02 1.91 14.86
N HIS A 104 12.72 0.80 15.10
CA HIS A 104 12.77 0.10 16.38
C HIS A 104 11.39 -0.33 16.90
N LEU A 105 10.49 -0.70 15.99
CA LEU A 105 9.13 -1.11 16.34
C LEU A 105 8.94 -2.63 16.42
N LEU A 106 9.97 -3.40 16.10
CA LEU A 106 9.91 -4.86 16.14
C LEU A 106 10.55 -5.40 17.41
N ASP A 107 10.03 -6.53 17.88
CA ASP A 107 10.56 -7.22 19.05
C ASP A 107 11.70 -8.14 18.63
N ASP A 108 12.93 -7.66 18.77
CA ASP A 108 14.14 -8.41 18.44
C ASP A 108 14.75 -9.11 19.64
N ALA A 109 14.06 -9.12 20.75
CA ALA A 109 14.59 -9.69 22.01
C ALA A 109 14.50 -11.21 22.05
N ALA A 110 14.35 -11.82 20.92
CA ALA A 110 14.31 -13.27 20.86
C ALA A 110 15.71 -13.88 20.98
#